data_c73066e901fd52168ab6a78fd8f44606
#
_entry.id   c73066e901fd52168ab6a78fd8f44606
#
_cell.length_a   1.000
_cell.length_b   1.000
_cell.length_c   1.000
_cell.angle_alpha   90.00
_cell.angle_beta   90.00
_cell.angle_gamma   90.00
#
_symmetry.space_group_name_H-M   'P 1'
#
loop_
_entity.id
_entity.type
_entity.pdbx_description
1 polymer ?
#
loop_
_entity_poly.entity_id
_entity_poly.type
_entity_poly.pdbx_seq_one_letter_code
_entity_poly.pdbx_strand_id
1 'polypeptide(L)'
;KAGFAEAQGLGWVCLRHIARLGAYDKNYIKTASRFLHVPYVWGGKTALGLDCSSLIQLAMTHAGIPCPRDTDQQVRSLGHSISNKPDLALCKKGDLVFFKGHAGLMLDGTHLLHANATHMRVTIDDAGAVADRLEKEFGDQILDIRRLS
;
A
#
# COMPACT_ATOMS: atom_id res chain seq x y z
N LYS A 1 27.72 -19.15 9.33
CA LYS A 1 28.48 -18.33 8.37
C LYS A 1 28.07 -16.87 8.54
N ALA A 2 28.99 -15.93 8.35
CA ALA A 2 28.68 -14.50 8.48
C ALA A 2 27.50 -14.13 7.55
N GLY A 3 26.47 -13.45 8.10
CA GLY A 3 25.27 -13.03 7.34
C GLY A 3 24.21 -14.10 7.11
N PHE A 4 24.35 -15.31 7.66
CA PHE A 4 23.37 -16.38 7.54
C PHE A 4 23.07 -17.01 8.90
N ALA A 5 21.81 -17.43 9.10
CA ALA A 5 21.37 -18.25 10.22
C ALA A 5 20.97 -19.63 9.71
N GLU A 6 21.17 -20.65 10.54
CA GLU A 6 20.65 -21.99 10.29
C GLU A 6 19.17 -22.03 10.65
N ALA A 7 18.35 -22.44 9.72
CA ALA A 7 16.93 -22.75 9.94
C ALA A 7 16.81 -24.27 10.07
N GLN A 8 16.51 -24.76 11.26
CA GLN A 8 16.50 -26.18 11.57
C GLN A 8 15.58 -26.97 10.61
N GLY A 9 16.14 -27.96 9.91
CA GLY A 9 15.44 -28.77 8.93
C GLY A 9 15.21 -28.12 7.54
N LEU A 10 15.59 -26.82 7.36
CA LEU A 10 15.37 -26.07 6.11
C LEU A 10 16.66 -25.59 5.45
N GLY A 11 17.78 -25.57 6.19
CA GLY A 11 19.07 -25.10 5.69
C GLY A 11 19.45 -23.68 6.15
N TRP A 12 20.18 -22.93 5.30
CA TRP A 12 20.70 -21.63 5.66
C TRP A 12 19.87 -20.50 5.07
N VAL A 13 19.49 -19.52 5.91
CA VAL A 13 18.70 -18.34 5.53
C VAL A 13 19.53 -17.09 5.73
N CYS A 14 19.49 -16.18 4.76
CA CYS A 14 20.16 -14.87 4.88
C CYS A 14 19.50 -14.05 6.00
N LEU A 15 20.30 -13.56 6.93
CA LEU A 15 19.83 -12.74 8.07
C LEU A 15 19.08 -11.47 7.64
N ARG A 16 19.35 -10.96 6.44
CA ARG A 16 18.66 -9.78 5.90
C ARG A 16 17.22 -10.09 5.46
N HIS A 17 16.88 -11.38 5.30
CA HIS A 17 15.55 -11.82 4.85
C HIS A 17 14.66 -12.28 6.00
N ILE A 18 15.16 -12.26 7.22
CA ILE A 18 14.41 -12.67 8.41
C ILE A 18 14.48 -11.60 9.49
N ALA A 19 13.45 -11.57 10.33
CA ALA A 19 13.40 -10.74 11.52
C ALA A 19 12.82 -11.56 12.69
N ARG A 20 13.05 -11.11 13.91
CA ARG A 20 12.41 -11.71 15.09
C ARG A 20 10.90 -11.52 15.00
N LEU A 21 10.14 -12.51 15.47
CA LEU A 21 8.70 -12.35 15.65
C LEU A 21 8.40 -11.12 16.51
N GLY A 22 7.47 -10.28 16.06
CA GLY A 22 7.14 -9.03 16.73
C GLY A 22 8.06 -7.85 16.41
N ALA A 23 9.12 -8.05 15.62
CA ALA A 23 9.93 -6.94 15.11
C ALA A 23 9.24 -6.33 13.87
N TYR A 24 8.62 -5.17 14.05
CA TYR A 24 7.90 -4.46 13.00
C TYR A 24 8.67 -3.25 12.49
N ASP A 25 8.66 -3.03 11.16
CA ASP A 25 9.14 -1.78 10.56
C ASP A 25 7.99 -0.77 10.54
N LYS A 26 7.97 0.12 11.53
CA LYS A 26 6.90 1.12 11.67
C LYS A 26 6.78 2.08 10.49
N ASN A 27 7.78 2.13 9.61
CA ASN A 27 7.74 2.97 8.41
C ASN A 27 7.09 2.23 7.24
N TYR A 28 5.76 2.09 7.29
CA TYR A 28 4.97 1.44 6.24
C TYR A 28 5.11 2.12 4.87
N ILE A 29 5.39 3.43 4.82
CA ILE A 29 5.62 4.16 3.56
C ILE A 29 6.89 3.66 2.89
N LYS A 30 7.98 3.54 3.65
CA LYS A 30 9.24 2.98 3.17
C LYS A 30 9.07 1.53 2.72
N THR A 31 8.29 0.74 3.46
CA THR A 31 7.99 -0.65 3.08
C THR A 31 7.22 -0.72 1.77
N ALA A 32 6.15 0.08 1.62
CA ALA A 32 5.38 0.16 0.37
C ALA A 32 6.26 0.58 -0.83
N SER A 33 7.15 1.55 -0.63
CA SER A 33 8.03 2.05 -1.69
C SER A 33 9.03 1.00 -2.22
N ARG A 34 9.32 -0.06 -1.46
CA ARG A 34 10.16 -1.18 -1.94
C ARG A 34 9.50 -1.99 -3.04
N PHE A 35 8.17 -1.89 -3.18
CA PHE A 35 7.41 -2.57 -4.22
C PHE A 35 7.29 -1.75 -5.52
N LEU A 36 7.93 -0.58 -5.59
CA LEU A 36 7.94 0.22 -6.83
C LEU A 36 8.40 -0.63 -8.01
N HIS A 37 7.67 -0.56 -9.12
CA HIS A 37 7.85 -1.34 -10.35
C HIS A 37 7.47 -2.83 -10.28
N VAL A 38 7.06 -3.38 -9.14
CA VAL A 38 6.50 -4.74 -9.09
C VAL A 38 5.28 -4.82 -10.01
N PRO A 39 5.15 -5.89 -10.82
CA PRO A 39 4.01 -6.05 -11.72
C PRO A 39 2.66 -6.00 -11.02
N TYR A 40 1.66 -5.38 -11.66
CA TYR A 40 0.29 -5.48 -11.22
C TYR A 40 -0.29 -6.85 -11.60
N VAL A 41 -0.82 -7.54 -10.61
CA VAL A 41 -1.57 -8.79 -10.81
C VAL A 41 -2.80 -8.74 -9.93
N TRP A 42 -3.99 -8.79 -10.54
CA TRP A 42 -5.25 -8.84 -9.79
C TRP A 42 -5.27 -10.04 -8.85
N GLY A 43 -5.52 -9.81 -7.57
CA GLY A 43 -5.46 -10.84 -6.53
C GLY A 43 -4.03 -11.19 -6.09
N GLY A 44 -3.00 -10.66 -6.71
CA GLY A 44 -1.60 -10.89 -6.36
C GLY A 44 -1.23 -10.30 -4.99
N LYS A 45 -0.28 -10.94 -4.32
CA LYS A 45 0.16 -10.56 -2.96
C LYS A 45 1.64 -10.86 -2.73
N THR A 46 2.45 -10.78 -3.75
CA THR A 46 3.87 -11.12 -3.67
C THR A 46 4.73 -10.12 -4.46
N ALA A 47 6.06 -10.21 -4.30
CA ALA A 47 7.00 -9.45 -5.12
C ALA A 47 6.99 -9.85 -6.61
N LEU A 48 6.35 -10.96 -6.99
CA LEU A 48 6.16 -11.37 -8.37
C LEU A 48 4.94 -10.70 -9.02
N GLY A 49 4.03 -10.19 -8.20
CA GLY A 49 2.86 -9.45 -8.62
C GLY A 49 1.93 -9.18 -7.44
N LEU A 50 1.35 -7.99 -7.43
CA LEU A 50 0.42 -7.54 -6.39
C LEU A 50 -0.62 -6.57 -6.96
N ASP A 51 -1.73 -6.41 -6.24
CA ASP A 51 -2.75 -5.40 -6.54
C ASP A 51 -2.72 -4.23 -5.54
N CYS A 52 -3.61 -3.26 -5.74
CA CYS A 52 -3.63 -2.02 -4.95
C CYS A 52 -3.84 -2.26 -3.44
N SER A 53 -4.77 -3.13 -3.07
CA SER A 53 -5.06 -3.44 -1.68
C SER A 53 -3.98 -4.31 -1.03
N SER A 54 -3.34 -5.21 -1.79
CA SER A 54 -2.23 -6.01 -1.26
C SER A 54 -0.96 -5.18 -1.03
N LEU A 55 -0.70 -4.15 -1.83
CA LEU A 55 0.37 -3.18 -1.57
C LEU A 55 0.19 -2.54 -0.19
N ILE A 56 -1.02 -2.06 0.10
CA ILE A 56 -1.37 -1.49 1.41
C ILE A 56 -1.27 -2.56 2.49
N GLN A 57 -1.88 -3.75 2.28
CA GLN A 57 -1.88 -4.82 3.26
C GLN A 57 -0.47 -5.25 3.65
N LEU A 58 0.43 -5.44 2.69
CA LEU A 58 1.82 -5.83 2.96
C LEU A 58 2.54 -4.75 3.77
N ALA A 59 2.38 -3.47 3.40
CA ALA A 59 2.99 -2.36 4.13
C ALA A 59 2.49 -2.28 5.57
N MET A 60 1.18 -2.42 5.81
CA MET A 60 0.56 -2.42 7.14
C MET A 60 0.99 -3.62 7.97
N THR A 61 0.97 -4.83 7.39
CA THR A 61 1.38 -6.06 8.08
C THR A 61 2.84 -5.96 8.56
N HIS A 62 3.74 -5.45 7.72
CA HIS A 62 5.13 -5.22 8.11
C HIS A 62 5.29 -4.16 9.21
N ALA A 63 4.36 -3.23 9.32
CA ALA A 63 4.31 -2.25 10.40
C ALA A 63 3.62 -2.75 11.68
N GLY A 64 3.10 -3.98 11.67
CA GLY A 64 2.35 -4.56 12.78
C GLY A 64 0.92 -4.03 12.90
N ILE A 65 0.39 -3.45 11.83
CA ILE A 65 -0.97 -2.91 11.76
C ILE A 65 -1.87 -3.96 11.11
N PRO A 66 -2.93 -4.43 11.79
CA PRO A 66 -3.93 -5.32 11.18
C PRO A 66 -4.56 -4.66 9.96
N CYS A 67 -4.58 -5.36 8.84
CA CYS A 67 -5.08 -4.83 7.59
C CYS A 67 -5.84 -5.91 6.80
N PRO A 68 -7.11 -5.69 6.48
CA PRO A 68 -7.88 -6.60 5.63
C PRO A 68 -7.31 -6.70 4.21
N ARG A 69 -7.79 -7.71 3.45
CA ARG A 69 -7.31 -7.96 2.10
C ARG A 69 -7.85 -6.94 1.09
N ASP A 70 -9.12 -6.59 1.18
CA ASP A 70 -9.84 -5.89 0.13
C ASP A 70 -10.08 -4.41 0.46
N THR A 71 -10.10 -3.56 -0.56
CA THR A 71 -10.20 -2.09 -0.41
C THR A 71 -11.45 -1.64 0.34
N ASP A 72 -12.59 -2.33 0.14
CA ASP A 72 -13.85 -2.01 0.80
C ASP A 72 -13.81 -2.28 2.32
N GLN A 73 -13.01 -3.24 2.75
CA GLN A 73 -12.75 -3.53 4.16
C GLN A 73 -11.68 -2.61 4.72
N GLN A 74 -10.64 -2.31 3.94
CA GLN A 74 -9.55 -1.42 4.34
C GLN A 74 -10.05 -0.01 4.64
N VAL A 75 -10.90 0.55 3.76
CA VAL A 75 -11.46 1.90 3.97
C VAL A 75 -12.29 2.02 5.26
N ARG A 76 -12.89 0.93 5.73
CA ARG A 76 -13.68 0.91 6.97
C ARG A 76 -12.84 0.71 8.23
N SER A 77 -11.68 0.05 8.13
CA SER A 77 -10.91 -0.43 9.28
C SER A 77 -9.59 0.29 9.53
N LEU A 78 -8.99 0.90 8.50
CA LEU A 78 -7.70 1.57 8.66
C LEU A 78 -7.87 3.02 9.09
N GLY A 79 -7.20 3.42 10.16
CA GLY A 79 -7.12 4.80 10.63
C GLY A 79 -8.49 5.48 10.81
N HIS A 80 -8.52 6.78 10.61
CA HIS A 80 -9.74 7.61 10.68
C HIS A 80 -9.89 8.45 9.40
N SER A 81 -11.12 8.79 9.01
CA SER A 81 -11.40 9.72 7.92
C SER A 81 -10.89 11.11 8.29
N ILE A 82 -10.23 11.78 7.37
CA ILE A 82 -9.70 13.13 7.63
C ILE A 82 -10.73 14.22 7.37
N SER A 83 -11.82 13.92 6.66
CA SER A 83 -12.87 14.87 6.32
C SER A 83 -14.16 14.16 5.91
N ASN A 84 -15.31 14.74 6.16
CA ASN A 84 -16.60 14.26 5.66
C ASN A 84 -16.76 14.44 4.13
N LYS A 85 -15.94 15.27 3.53
CA LYS A 85 -15.83 15.42 2.07
C LYS A 85 -14.38 15.19 1.70
N PRO A 86 -14.06 14.07 1.02
CA PRO A 86 -12.70 13.78 0.61
C PRO A 86 -12.14 14.88 -0.27
N ASP A 87 -10.99 15.44 0.11
CA ASP A 87 -10.30 16.49 -0.63
C ASP A 87 -8.79 16.22 -0.60
N LEU A 88 -8.21 16.03 -1.79
CA LEU A 88 -6.77 15.76 -1.94
C LEU A 88 -5.89 16.90 -1.42
N ALA A 89 -6.40 18.14 -1.38
CA ALA A 89 -5.66 19.28 -0.82
C ALA A 89 -5.36 19.12 0.68
N LEU A 90 -6.08 18.25 1.38
CA LEU A 90 -5.88 17.95 2.79
C LEU A 90 -4.90 16.78 3.02
N CYS A 91 -4.46 16.12 1.94
CA CYS A 91 -3.58 14.96 2.02
C CYS A 91 -2.21 15.31 2.58
N LYS A 92 -1.69 14.37 3.35
CA LYS A 92 -0.33 14.39 3.87
C LYS A 92 0.36 13.06 3.59
N LYS A 93 1.67 13.08 3.73
CA LYS A 93 2.48 11.86 3.69
C LYS A 93 1.92 10.78 4.62
N GLY A 94 1.66 9.61 4.08
CA GLY A 94 1.16 8.45 4.82
C GLY A 94 -0.36 8.29 4.78
N ASP A 95 -1.10 9.24 4.25
CA ASP A 95 -2.54 9.08 4.07
C ASP A 95 -2.85 8.01 3.02
N LEU A 96 -3.95 7.30 3.22
CA LEU A 96 -4.48 6.31 2.29
C LEU A 96 -5.66 6.91 1.56
N VAL A 97 -5.59 6.94 0.23
CA VAL A 97 -6.69 7.41 -0.62
C VAL A 97 -7.43 6.20 -1.17
N PHE A 98 -8.74 6.16 -0.95
CA PHE A 98 -9.62 5.10 -1.42
C PHE A 98 -10.57 5.59 -2.48
N PHE A 99 -10.64 4.85 -3.57
CA PHE A 99 -11.61 4.96 -4.65
C PHE A 99 -12.48 3.69 -4.68
N LYS A 100 -13.51 3.67 -5.50
CA LYS A 100 -14.28 2.45 -5.69
C LYS A 100 -13.41 1.39 -6.37
N GLY A 101 -13.10 0.30 -5.63
CA GLY A 101 -12.26 -0.79 -6.15
C GLY A 101 -10.78 -0.47 -6.30
N HIS A 102 -10.32 0.70 -5.84
CA HIS A 102 -8.90 1.07 -5.92
C HIS A 102 -8.42 1.81 -4.67
N ALA A 103 -7.12 1.74 -4.41
CA ALA A 103 -6.51 2.47 -3.31
C ALA A 103 -5.03 2.77 -3.57
N GLY A 104 -4.52 3.79 -2.89
CA GLY A 104 -3.11 4.15 -2.91
C GLY A 104 -2.65 4.82 -1.62
N LEU A 105 -1.35 4.99 -1.52
CA LEU A 105 -0.66 5.57 -0.37
C LEU A 105 0.01 6.88 -0.77
N MET A 106 -0.28 7.97 -0.07
CA MET A 106 0.36 9.26 -0.30
C MET A 106 1.81 9.27 0.18
N LEU A 107 2.74 9.60 -0.71
CA LEU A 107 4.15 9.78 -0.39
C LEU A 107 4.44 11.19 0.16
N ASP A 108 3.61 12.13 -0.22
CA ASP A 108 3.59 13.55 0.22
C ASP A 108 2.18 14.12 0.01
N GLY A 109 2.02 15.42 -0.17
CA GLY A 109 0.72 16.07 -0.41
C GLY A 109 0.15 15.88 -1.83
N THR A 110 0.92 15.32 -2.78
CA THR A 110 0.55 15.26 -4.20
C THR A 110 0.81 13.92 -4.88
N HIS A 111 1.79 13.15 -4.42
CA HIS A 111 2.20 11.91 -5.07
C HIS A 111 1.60 10.68 -4.42
N LEU A 112 0.93 9.87 -5.22
CA LEU A 112 0.27 8.62 -4.84
C LEU A 112 1.09 7.42 -5.31
N LEU A 113 1.50 6.56 -4.38
CA LEU A 113 2.08 5.25 -4.67
C LEU A 113 0.93 4.23 -4.73
N HIS A 114 0.77 3.57 -5.87
CA HIS A 114 -0.28 2.58 -6.04
C HIS A 114 0.08 1.50 -7.06
N ALA A 115 -0.47 0.29 -6.90
CA ALA A 115 -0.44 -0.75 -7.89
C ALA A 115 -1.67 -0.60 -8.80
N ASN A 116 -1.49 -0.46 -10.09
CA ASN A 116 -2.58 -0.13 -11.01
C ASN A 116 -2.49 -0.85 -12.36
N ALA A 117 -3.65 -1.07 -12.96
CA ALA A 117 -3.78 -1.70 -14.27
C ALA A 117 -3.41 -0.76 -15.43
N THR A 118 -3.42 0.56 -15.23
CA THR A 118 -3.04 1.54 -16.26
C THR A 118 -1.59 1.35 -16.70
N HIS A 119 -0.70 1.16 -15.73
CA HIS A 119 0.72 0.94 -15.97
C HIS A 119 1.15 -0.53 -15.81
N MET A 120 0.21 -1.41 -15.42
CA MET A 120 0.45 -2.83 -15.13
C MET A 120 1.59 -3.06 -14.12
N ARG A 121 1.75 -2.15 -13.16
CA ARG A 121 2.78 -2.20 -12.12
C ARG A 121 2.49 -1.21 -10.98
N VAL A 122 3.33 -1.25 -9.95
CA VAL A 122 3.38 -0.21 -8.93
C VAL A 122 4.08 1.03 -9.49
N THR A 123 3.39 2.17 -9.41
CA THR A 123 3.90 3.48 -9.86
C THR A 123 3.70 4.55 -8.80
N ILE A 124 4.35 5.67 -9.02
CA ILE A 124 4.12 6.92 -8.31
C ILE A 124 3.53 7.89 -9.32
N ASP A 125 2.30 8.30 -9.11
CA ASP A 125 1.57 9.19 -10.01
C ASP A 125 1.06 10.42 -9.23
N ASP A 126 0.74 11.50 -9.93
CA ASP A 126 0.02 12.64 -9.33
C ASP A 126 -1.39 12.17 -8.89
N ALA A 127 -1.73 12.41 -7.63
CA ALA A 127 -2.99 11.93 -7.06
C ALA A 127 -4.22 12.58 -7.72
N GLY A 128 -4.13 13.85 -8.13
CA GLY A 128 -5.17 14.55 -8.87
C GLY A 128 -5.38 13.92 -10.25
N ALA A 129 -4.30 13.67 -10.98
CA ALA A 129 -4.37 13.02 -12.29
C ALA A 129 -4.96 11.60 -12.20
N VAL A 130 -4.68 10.86 -11.12
CA VAL A 130 -5.30 9.55 -10.86
C VAL A 130 -6.80 9.70 -10.60
N ALA A 131 -7.20 10.65 -9.75
CA ALA A 131 -8.61 10.91 -9.45
C ALA A 131 -9.40 11.31 -10.70
N ASP A 132 -8.89 12.26 -11.49
CA ASP A 132 -9.50 12.72 -12.73
C ASP A 132 -9.68 11.59 -13.75
N ARG A 133 -8.68 10.70 -13.86
CA ARG A 133 -8.75 9.54 -14.74
C ARG A 133 -9.82 8.56 -14.30
N LEU A 134 -9.87 8.20 -13.01
CA LEU A 134 -10.85 7.26 -12.48
C LEU A 134 -12.26 7.81 -12.57
N GLU A 135 -12.46 9.09 -12.33
CA GLU A 135 -13.76 9.75 -12.50
C GLU A 135 -14.20 9.74 -13.98
N LYS A 136 -13.29 10.10 -14.88
CA LYS A 136 -13.58 10.14 -16.33
C LYS A 136 -13.87 8.77 -16.94
N GLU A 137 -13.09 7.75 -16.56
CA GLU A 137 -13.17 6.41 -17.16
C GLU A 137 -14.27 5.55 -16.53
N PHE A 138 -14.50 5.69 -15.22
CA PHE A 138 -15.38 4.79 -14.46
C PHE A 138 -16.46 5.52 -13.66
N GLY A 139 -16.46 6.85 -13.63
CA GLY A 139 -17.34 7.64 -12.77
C GLY A 139 -17.00 7.49 -11.27
N ASP A 140 -15.81 7.03 -10.96
CA ASP A 140 -15.40 6.70 -9.61
C ASP A 140 -14.79 7.93 -8.91
N GLN A 141 -15.48 8.42 -7.90
CA GLN A 141 -14.99 9.49 -7.04
C GLN A 141 -14.15 8.93 -5.88
N ILE A 142 -13.43 9.81 -5.21
CA ILE A 142 -12.75 9.47 -3.96
C ILE A 142 -13.80 9.11 -2.91
N LEU A 143 -13.72 7.89 -2.38
CA LEU A 143 -14.63 7.42 -1.33
C LEU A 143 -14.26 7.98 0.03
N ASP A 144 -12.99 7.94 0.37
CA ASP A 144 -12.47 8.42 1.65
C ASP A 144 -10.95 8.61 1.60
N ILE A 145 -10.45 9.44 2.48
CA ILE A 145 -9.02 9.59 2.75
C ILE A 145 -8.80 9.24 4.21
N ARG A 146 -7.98 8.22 4.47
CA ARG A 146 -7.77 7.68 5.80
C ARG A 146 -6.38 8.02 6.30
N ARG A 147 -6.29 8.50 7.54
CA ARG A 147 -5.03 8.80 8.23
C ARG A 147 -4.81 7.83 9.37
N LEU A 148 -3.63 7.22 9.39
CA LEU A 148 -3.19 6.43 10.52
C LEU A 148 -2.68 7.37 11.64
N SER A 149 -2.92 6.99 12.87
CA SER A 149 -2.51 7.75 14.06
C SER A 149 -0.99 7.70 14.25
#